data_e196aec4b43e14de83d161196eef62bd
#
_entry.id   e196aec4b43e14de83d161196eef62bd
#
_cell.length_a   1.000
_cell.length_b   1.000
_cell.length_c   1.000
_cell.angle_alpha   90.00
_cell.angle_beta   90.00
_cell.angle_gamma   90.00
#
_symmetry.space_group_name_H-M   'P 1'
#
loop_
_entity.id
_entity.type
_entity.pdbx_description
1 polymer ?
#
loop_
_entity_poly.entity_id
_entity_poly.type
_entity_poly.pdbx_seq_one_letter_code
_entity_poly.pdbx_strand_id
1 'polypeptide(L)'
;MSKIIGIDLGTTNSCVAVMEGGKPVVVANAEGARTTPSVVAFTKTGERLVGEPAKRQAVTNAEKTISSIKRHMGTDYRATIDDKKYTPQEISAMILQKLKSDAENYLGGEKVTEAVITVPAYFNDAQRQATKDAGKIAGLDVKRIINEPTAAALAYGLDNEGEQKIMVYDLGGGTFDVSIIEIGDGVIEVLSTSGDNKLGGDDFDNKVCDYMVSEFKKAEGVDLSTDKLSLIHISEPTRPEPIS
;
A
#
# COMPACT_ATOMS: atom_id res chain seq x y z
N MET A 1 -25.96 -3.70 -12.99
CA MET A 1 -24.75 -3.02 -13.53
C MET A 1 -23.60 -3.43 -12.65
N SER A 2 -22.45 -3.78 -13.24
CA SER A 2 -21.21 -4.02 -12.47
C SER A 2 -20.85 -2.76 -11.68
N LYS A 3 -20.49 -2.92 -10.40
CA LYS A 3 -20.05 -1.78 -9.59
C LYS A 3 -18.57 -1.56 -9.79
N ILE A 4 -18.17 -0.30 -9.92
CA ILE A 4 -16.77 0.15 -9.98
C ILE A 4 -16.33 0.48 -8.57
N ILE A 5 -15.16 -0.02 -8.18
CA ILE A 5 -14.53 0.33 -6.90
C ILE A 5 -13.31 1.22 -7.12
N GLY A 6 -13.05 2.11 -6.17
CA GLY A 6 -11.80 2.85 -6.08
C GLY A 6 -10.83 2.14 -5.15
N ILE A 7 -9.59 1.97 -5.58
CA ILE A 7 -8.54 1.32 -4.77
C ILE A 7 -7.33 2.25 -4.67
N ASP A 8 -6.92 2.51 -3.45
CA ASP A 8 -5.59 3.00 -3.15
C ASP A 8 -4.69 1.80 -2.80
N LEU A 9 -3.78 1.45 -3.71
CA LEU A 9 -2.82 0.36 -3.52
C LEU A 9 -1.53 0.92 -2.94
N GLY A 10 -1.51 1.20 -1.64
CA GLY A 10 -0.37 1.79 -0.96
C GLY A 10 0.79 0.82 -0.70
N THR A 11 1.97 1.35 -0.43
CA THR A 11 3.17 0.56 -0.11
C THR A 11 3.02 -0.19 1.21
N THR A 12 2.50 0.48 2.23
CA THR A 12 2.35 -0.06 3.59
C THR A 12 0.91 -0.47 3.88
N ASN A 13 -0.06 0.38 3.52
CA ASN A 13 -1.49 0.12 3.69
C ASN A 13 -2.23 0.43 2.40
N SER A 14 -3.28 -0.33 2.15
CA SER A 14 -4.20 -0.14 1.02
C SER A 14 -5.62 0.07 1.53
N CYS A 15 -6.45 0.72 0.74
CA CYS A 15 -7.88 0.84 1.04
C CYS A 15 -8.74 0.70 -0.22
N VAL A 16 -10.02 0.42 -0.01
CA VAL A 16 -11.01 0.33 -1.06
C VAL A 16 -12.24 1.17 -0.72
N ALA A 17 -12.79 1.83 -1.72
CA ALA A 17 -14.00 2.64 -1.60
C ALA A 17 -15.02 2.27 -2.68
N VAL A 18 -16.29 2.48 -2.33
CA VAL A 18 -17.44 2.32 -3.22
C VAL A 18 -18.22 3.63 -3.29
N MET A 19 -19.03 3.81 -4.32
CA MET A 19 -19.94 4.95 -4.42
C MET A 19 -21.31 4.59 -3.84
N GLU A 20 -21.77 5.32 -2.83
CA GLU A 20 -23.09 5.19 -2.23
C GLU A 20 -23.77 6.56 -2.17
N GLY A 21 -25.00 6.64 -2.69
CA GLY A 21 -25.74 7.91 -2.69
C GLY A 21 -24.99 9.08 -3.36
N GLY A 22 -24.12 8.81 -4.31
CA GLY A 22 -23.30 9.83 -4.97
C GLY A 22 -22.04 10.27 -4.19
N LYS A 23 -21.74 9.62 -3.08
CA LYS A 23 -20.56 9.92 -2.24
C LYS A 23 -19.62 8.70 -2.15
N PRO A 24 -18.29 8.91 -2.11
CA PRO A 24 -17.36 7.82 -1.86
C PRO A 24 -17.44 7.38 -0.38
N VAL A 25 -17.47 6.08 -0.17
CA VAL A 25 -17.46 5.45 1.15
C VAL A 25 -16.32 4.46 1.20
N VAL A 26 -15.40 4.66 2.15
CA VAL A 26 -14.31 3.72 2.39
C VAL A 26 -14.85 2.49 3.11
N VAL A 27 -14.64 1.33 2.52
CA VAL A 27 -15.14 0.04 3.02
C VAL A 27 -14.28 -0.45 4.18
N ALA A 28 -14.93 -0.87 5.26
CA ALA A 28 -14.24 -1.60 6.33
C ALA A 28 -13.92 -3.03 5.86
N ASN A 29 -12.72 -3.50 6.16
CA ASN A 29 -12.31 -4.87 5.90
C ASN A 29 -12.96 -5.86 6.88
N ALA A 30 -12.70 -7.15 6.72
CA ALA A 30 -13.23 -8.20 7.59
C ALA A 30 -12.78 -8.05 9.06
N GLU A 31 -11.67 -7.36 9.30
CA GLU A 31 -11.12 -7.06 10.62
C GLU A 31 -11.71 -5.76 11.24
N GLY A 32 -12.61 -5.08 10.53
CA GLY A 32 -13.27 -3.84 10.96
C GLY A 32 -12.46 -2.56 10.70
N ALA A 33 -11.27 -2.66 10.13
CA ALA A 33 -10.43 -1.51 9.80
C ALA A 33 -10.75 -0.95 8.41
N ARG A 34 -10.57 0.37 8.23
CA ARG A 34 -10.73 1.05 6.92
C ARG A 34 -9.52 0.94 6.02
N THR A 35 -8.40 0.49 6.56
CA THR A 35 -7.17 0.22 5.81
C THR A 35 -6.77 -1.22 6.00
N THR A 36 -6.15 -1.80 4.98
CA THR A 36 -5.64 -3.18 4.98
C THR A 36 -4.13 -3.12 4.78
N PRO A 37 -3.31 -3.68 5.69
CA PRO A 37 -1.88 -3.76 5.49
C PRO A 37 -1.52 -4.41 4.15
N SER A 38 -0.62 -3.80 3.39
CA SER A 38 -0.15 -4.32 2.10
C SER A 38 0.89 -5.43 2.31
N VAL A 39 0.49 -6.44 3.09
CA VAL A 39 1.32 -7.56 3.51
C VAL A 39 0.68 -8.87 3.05
N VAL A 40 1.49 -9.75 2.49
CA VAL A 40 1.10 -11.10 2.07
C VAL A 40 2.02 -12.11 2.76
N ALA A 41 1.46 -13.16 3.31
CA ALA A 41 2.24 -14.22 3.93
C ALA A 41 1.71 -15.61 3.53
N PHE A 42 2.59 -16.60 3.64
CA PHE A 42 2.26 -18.00 3.39
C PHE A 42 2.53 -18.80 4.66
N THR A 43 1.54 -19.54 5.13
CA THR A 43 1.68 -20.40 6.29
C THR A 43 2.56 -21.62 5.97
N LYS A 44 2.94 -22.38 6.99
CA LYS A 44 3.65 -23.66 6.81
C LYS A 44 2.85 -24.70 6.01
N THR A 45 1.53 -24.57 6.01
CA THR A 45 0.61 -25.44 5.24
C THR A 45 0.37 -24.93 3.81
N GLY A 46 0.98 -23.79 3.43
CA GLY A 46 0.83 -23.18 2.10
C GLY A 46 -0.43 -22.31 1.97
N GLU A 47 -1.16 -22.07 3.05
CA GLU A 47 -2.29 -21.13 3.05
C GLU A 47 -1.79 -19.69 2.89
N ARG A 48 -2.49 -18.90 2.07
CA ARG A 48 -2.18 -17.49 1.85
C ARG A 48 -2.94 -16.60 2.83
N LEU A 49 -2.23 -15.77 3.53
CA LEU A 49 -2.76 -14.72 4.39
C LEU A 49 -2.49 -13.35 3.73
N VAL A 50 -3.43 -12.42 3.87
CA VAL A 50 -3.31 -11.04 3.34
C VAL A 50 -3.83 -10.06 4.37
N GLY A 51 -3.16 -8.91 4.49
CA GLY A 51 -3.58 -7.84 5.39
C GLY A 51 -3.13 -8.08 6.83
N GLU A 52 -4.00 -7.77 7.77
CA GLU A 52 -3.69 -7.85 9.20
C GLU A 52 -3.27 -9.24 9.67
N PRO A 53 -3.92 -10.36 9.24
CA PRO A 53 -3.46 -11.70 9.58
C PRO A 53 -2.03 -11.99 9.12
N ALA A 54 -1.66 -11.50 7.93
CA ALA A 54 -0.30 -11.64 7.41
C ALA A 54 0.70 -10.81 8.22
N LYS A 55 0.34 -9.58 8.59
CA LYS A 55 1.17 -8.68 9.37
C LYS A 55 1.45 -9.25 10.78
N ARG A 56 0.42 -9.74 11.48
CA ARG A 56 0.56 -10.28 12.85
C ARG A 56 1.53 -11.44 12.97
N GLN A 57 1.62 -12.28 11.95
CA GLN A 57 2.53 -13.42 11.97
C GLN A 57 3.90 -13.14 11.32
N ALA A 58 4.13 -11.93 10.82
CA ALA A 58 5.37 -11.55 10.11
C ALA A 58 6.63 -11.78 10.96
N VAL A 59 6.52 -11.56 12.26
CA VAL A 59 7.57 -11.77 13.26
C VAL A 59 8.05 -13.22 13.29
N THR A 60 7.09 -14.14 13.42
CA THR A 60 7.37 -15.57 13.60
C THR A 60 7.54 -16.30 12.27
N ASN A 61 7.24 -15.65 11.16
CA ASN A 61 7.26 -16.22 9.81
C ASN A 61 7.81 -15.21 8.78
N ALA A 62 8.89 -14.51 9.13
CA ALA A 62 9.46 -13.43 8.32
C ALA A 62 9.92 -13.88 6.92
N GLU A 63 10.40 -15.13 6.79
CA GLU A 63 10.89 -15.66 5.52
C GLU A 63 9.76 -15.89 4.49
N LYS A 64 8.53 -16.10 4.95
CA LYS A 64 7.35 -16.33 4.11
C LYS A 64 6.38 -15.14 4.14
N THR A 65 6.84 -13.98 4.59
CA THR A 65 6.06 -12.74 4.64
C THR A 65 6.67 -11.68 3.74
N ILE A 66 5.84 -11.09 2.88
CA ILE A 66 6.22 -10.10 1.90
C ILE A 66 5.51 -8.79 2.24
N SER A 67 6.28 -7.73 2.46
CA SER A 67 5.81 -6.36 2.65
C SER A 67 6.43 -5.44 1.62
N SER A 68 5.90 -4.22 1.49
CA SER A 68 6.43 -3.14 0.63
C SER A 68 6.68 -3.53 -0.84
N ILE A 69 5.91 -4.49 -1.36
CA ILE A 69 6.08 -5.03 -2.72
C ILE A 69 5.91 -3.95 -3.81
N LYS A 70 5.17 -2.88 -3.54
CA LYS A 70 4.95 -1.77 -4.47
C LYS A 70 6.26 -1.10 -4.89
N ARG A 71 7.28 -1.09 -4.03
CA ARG A 71 8.64 -0.58 -4.33
C ARG A 71 9.32 -1.33 -5.49
N HIS A 72 8.84 -2.53 -5.82
CA HIS A 72 9.38 -3.39 -6.88
C HIS A 72 8.51 -3.45 -8.14
N MET A 73 7.41 -2.69 -8.20
CA MET A 73 6.53 -2.68 -9.37
C MET A 73 7.29 -2.24 -10.63
N GLY A 74 7.05 -2.95 -11.74
CA GLY A 74 7.70 -2.68 -13.02
C GLY A 74 9.17 -3.13 -13.11
N THR A 75 9.67 -3.90 -12.14
CA THR A 75 11.03 -4.46 -12.14
C THR A 75 11.03 -5.99 -12.31
N ASP A 76 12.20 -6.57 -12.52
CA ASP A 76 12.40 -8.03 -12.61
C ASP A 76 12.51 -8.72 -11.24
N TYR A 77 12.20 -8.02 -10.16
CA TYR A 77 12.20 -8.59 -8.82
C TYR A 77 11.31 -9.84 -8.73
N ARG A 78 11.74 -10.81 -7.94
CA ARG A 78 10.98 -12.02 -7.62
C ARG A 78 11.06 -12.30 -6.13
N ALA A 79 9.90 -12.33 -5.49
CA ALA A 79 9.79 -12.84 -4.14
C ALA A 79 9.83 -14.37 -4.18
N THR A 80 10.77 -14.98 -3.47
CA THR A 80 10.89 -16.44 -3.41
C THR A 80 10.28 -16.93 -2.11
N ILE A 81 9.27 -17.78 -2.20
CA ILE A 81 8.60 -18.45 -1.08
C ILE A 81 8.66 -19.94 -1.32
N ASP A 82 9.41 -20.65 -0.51
CA ASP A 82 9.78 -22.04 -0.77
C ASP A 82 10.38 -22.17 -2.19
N ASP A 83 9.86 -23.08 -3.02
CA ASP A 83 10.32 -23.28 -4.40
C ASP A 83 9.61 -22.38 -5.44
N LYS A 84 8.71 -21.49 -5.01
CA LYS A 84 7.92 -20.64 -5.90
C LYS A 84 8.45 -19.22 -5.95
N LYS A 85 8.47 -18.65 -7.14
CA LYS A 85 8.87 -17.28 -7.40
C LYS A 85 7.65 -16.46 -7.83
N TYR A 86 7.38 -15.40 -7.12
CA TYR A 86 6.25 -14.50 -7.39
C TYR A 86 6.75 -13.15 -7.91
N THR A 87 6.09 -12.64 -8.93
CA THR A 87 6.31 -11.28 -9.42
C THR A 87 5.67 -10.24 -8.49
N PRO A 88 6.11 -8.97 -8.52
CA PRO A 88 5.42 -7.90 -7.80
C PRO A 88 3.94 -7.79 -8.16
N GLN A 89 3.58 -8.02 -9.43
CA GLN A 89 2.20 -8.02 -9.90
C GLN A 89 1.36 -9.13 -9.25
N GLU A 90 1.89 -10.33 -9.12
CA GLU A 90 1.20 -11.45 -8.50
C GLU A 90 0.96 -11.22 -7.00
N ILE A 91 1.95 -10.69 -6.28
CA ILE A 91 1.79 -10.34 -4.86
C ILE A 91 0.80 -9.19 -4.69
N SER A 92 0.89 -8.14 -5.51
CA SER A 92 -0.06 -7.03 -5.50
C SER A 92 -1.48 -7.49 -5.85
N ALA A 93 -1.62 -8.45 -6.76
CA ALA A 93 -2.92 -9.03 -7.10
C ALA A 93 -3.56 -9.75 -5.90
N MET A 94 -2.78 -10.37 -5.02
CA MET A 94 -3.31 -10.99 -3.80
C MET A 94 -3.90 -9.96 -2.85
N ILE A 95 -3.27 -8.78 -2.74
CA ILE A 95 -3.80 -7.65 -1.97
C ILE A 95 -5.09 -7.13 -2.62
N LEU A 96 -5.09 -6.93 -3.94
CA LEU A 96 -6.26 -6.49 -4.69
C LEU A 96 -7.43 -7.47 -4.58
N GLN A 97 -7.18 -8.79 -4.57
CA GLN A 97 -8.21 -9.81 -4.36
C GLN A 97 -8.85 -9.70 -2.97
N LYS A 98 -8.06 -9.42 -1.92
CA LYS A 98 -8.59 -9.17 -0.57
C LYS A 98 -9.48 -7.94 -0.56
N LEU A 99 -9.03 -6.81 -1.09
CA LEU A 99 -9.80 -5.57 -1.17
C LEU A 99 -11.10 -5.74 -1.98
N LYS A 100 -11.03 -6.47 -3.10
CA LYS A 100 -12.21 -6.84 -3.90
C LYS A 100 -13.20 -7.66 -3.07
N SER A 101 -12.72 -8.68 -2.36
CA SER A 101 -13.59 -9.52 -1.52
C SER A 101 -14.24 -8.72 -0.39
N ASP A 102 -13.49 -7.80 0.25
CA ASP A 102 -14.04 -6.92 1.27
C ASP A 102 -15.13 -5.99 0.70
N ALA A 103 -14.91 -5.43 -0.50
CA ALA A 103 -15.92 -4.63 -1.18
C ALA A 103 -17.17 -5.46 -1.58
N GLU A 104 -16.98 -6.66 -2.11
CA GLU A 104 -18.10 -7.58 -2.44
C GLU A 104 -18.90 -7.94 -1.17
N ASN A 105 -18.24 -8.21 -0.05
CA ASN A 105 -18.90 -8.50 1.22
C ASN A 105 -19.69 -7.28 1.73
N TYR A 106 -19.10 -6.11 1.67
CA TYR A 106 -19.77 -4.85 2.05
C TYR A 106 -21.01 -4.58 1.20
N LEU A 107 -20.95 -4.89 -0.09
CA LEU A 107 -22.06 -4.75 -1.06
C LEU A 107 -23.08 -5.90 -0.98
N GLY A 108 -23.09 -6.71 0.08
CA GLY A 108 -24.04 -7.80 0.25
C GLY A 108 -23.83 -8.98 -0.69
N GLY A 109 -22.61 -9.18 -1.19
CA GLY A 109 -22.23 -10.28 -2.09
C GLY A 109 -22.34 -9.93 -3.57
N GLU A 110 -22.68 -8.69 -3.92
CA GLU A 110 -22.65 -8.23 -5.32
C GLU A 110 -21.24 -8.35 -5.90
N LYS A 111 -21.13 -8.88 -7.12
CA LYS A 111 -19.83 -9.06 -7.79
C LYS A 111 -19.25 -7.74 -8.26
N VAL A 112 -17.98 -7.54 -7.96
CA VAL A 112 -17.18 -6.42 -8.41
C VAL A 112 -16.22 -6.87 -9.50
N THR A 113 -16.30 -6.26 -10.67
CA THR A 113 -15.46 -6.62 -11.83
C THR A 113 -14.64 -5.46 -12.36
N GLU A 114 -14.89 -4.24 -11.91
CA GLU A 114 -14.26 -3.03 -12.43
C GLU A 114 -13.61 -2.21 -11.30
N ALA A 115 -12.47 -1.59 -11.59
CA ALA A 115 -11.76 -0.77 -10.61
C ALA A 115 -11.10 0.46 -11.25
N VAL A 116 -10.93 1.49 -10.41
CA VAL A 116 -9.97 2.59 -10.61
C VAL A 116 -8.91 2.41 -9.54
N ILE A 117 -7.62 2.44 -9.93
CA ILE A 117 -6.50 2.21 -8.99
C ILE A 117 -5.58 3.43 -9.01
N THR A 118 -5.13 3.88 -7.85
CA THR A 118 -4.18 4.97 -7.73
C THR A 118 -2.73 4.48 -7.83
N VAL A 119 -1.86 5.36 -8.33
CA VAL A 119 -0.41 5.16 -8.38
C VAL A 119 0.31 6.47 -8.07
N PRO A 120 1.55 6.44 -7.57
CA PRO A 120 2.38 7.63 -7.45
C PRO A 120 2.50 8.39 -8.78
N ALA A 121 2.57 9.73 -8.71
CA ALA A 121 2.64 10.54 -9.94
C ALA A 121 3.90 10.26 -10.76
N TYR A 122 5.01 9.89 -10.12
CA TYR A 122 6.30 9.58 -10.77
C TYR A 122 6.35 8.17 -11.38
N PHE A 123 5.35 7.30 -11.18
CA PHE A 123 5.35 5.98 -11.80
C PHE A 123 5.47 6.09 -13.32
N ASN A 124 6.46 5.40 -13.88
CA ASN A 124 6.63 5.29 -15.32
C ASN A 124 5.61 4.31 -15.94
N ASP A 125 5.61 4.24 -17.27
CA ASP A 125 4.66 3.39 -18.00
C ASP A 125 4.75 1.92 -17.63
N ALA A 126 5.96 1.39 -17.39
CA ALA A 126 6.15 -0.01 -16.97
C ALA A 126 5.51 -0.29 -15.60
N GLN A 127 5.66 0.63 -14.64
CA GLN A 127 5.05 0.52 -13.31
C GLN A 127 3.52 0.65 -13.37
N ARG A 128 3.00 1.57 -14.19
CA ARG A 128 1.55 1.73 -14.43
C ARG A 128 0.96 0.49 -15.09
N GLN A 129 1.66 -0.07 -16.08
CA GLN A 129 1.22 -1.29 -16.74
C GLN A 129 1.25 -2.48 -15.77
N ALA A 130 2.30 -2.61 -14.95
CA ALA A 130 2.39 -3.65 -13.92
C ALA A 130 1.24 -3.55 -12.90
N THR A 131 0.79 -2.33 -12.57
CA THR A 131 -0.38 -2.13 -11.69
C THR A 131 -1.68 -2.58 -12.38
N LYS A 132 -1.84 -2.29 -13.67
CA LYS A 132 -2.99 -2.81 -14.46
C LYS A 132 -2.98 -4.33 -14.54
N ASP A 133 -1.81 -4.93 -14.75
CA ASP A 133 -1.65 -6.38 -14.83
C ASP A 133 -1.99 -7.04 -13.48
N ALA A 134 -1.58 -6.44 -12.36
CA ALA A 134 -1.97 -6.90 -11.03
C ALA A 134 -3.50 -6.88 -10.86
N GLY A 135 -4.18 -5.81 -11.30
CA GLY A 135 -5.65 -5.72 -11.31
C GLY A 135 -6.28 -6.84 -12.14
N LYS A 136 -5.76 -7.08 -13.34
CA LYS A 136 -6.23 -8.16 -14.22
C LYS A 136 -6.06 -9.55 -13.60
N ILE A 137 -4.90 -9.82 -12.98
CA ILE A 137 -4.64 -11.07 -12.24
C ILE A 137 -5.63 -11.22 -11.07
N ALA A 138 -6.00 -10.11 -10.42
CA ALA A 138 -7.02 -10.10 -9.35
C ALA A 138 -8.46 -10.28 -9.86
N GLY A 139 -8.67 -10.34 -11.17
CA GLY A 139 -10.00 -10.45 -11.79
C GLY A 139 -10.76 -9.12 -11.79
N LEU A 140 -10.04 -8.01 -11.96
CA LEU A 140 -10.57 -6.67 -12.10
C LEU A 140 -10.24 -6.10 -13.49
N ASP A 141 -11.22 -5.52 -14.15
CA ASP A 141 -11.02 -4.66 -15.31
C ASP A 141 -10.66 -3.25 -14.81
N VAL A 142 -9.39 -2.89 -14.94
CA VAL A 142 -8.88 -1.60 -14.47
C VAL A 142 -9.21 -0.52 -15.49
N LYS A 143 -10.29 0.21 -15.24
CA LYS A 143 -10.80 1.27 -16.12
C LYS A 143 -9.85 2.46 -16.22
N ARG A 144 -9.26 2.85 -15.09
CA ARG A 144 -8.28 3.96 -15.03
C ARG A 144 -7.21 3.71 -13.99
N ILE A 145 -6.03 4.22 -14.28
CA ILE A 145 -4.98 4.51 -13.31
C ILE A 145 -4.97 6.02 -13.09
N ILE A 146 -5.04 6.44 -11.84
CA ILE A 146 -5.07 7.87 -11.43
C ILE A 146 -3.84 8.14 -10.55
N ASN A 147 -3.27 9.33 -10.66
CA ASN A 147 -2.19 9.73 -9.78
C ASN A 147 -2.71 9.95 -8.34
N GLU A 148 -2.00 9.43 -7.34
CA GLU A 148 -2.33 9.58 -5.92
C GLU A 148 -2.57 11.03 -5.50
N PRO A 149 -1.69 11.99 -5.85
CA PRO A 149 -1.92 13.40 -5.51
C PRO A 149 -3.16 13.98 -6.18
N THR A 150 -3.50 13.56 -7.40
CA THR A 150 -4.75 13.95 -8.07
C THR A 150 -5.97 13.40 -7.34
N ALA A 151 -5.92 12.13 -6.93
CA ALA A 151 -7.01 11.51 -6.17
C ALA A 151 -7.20 12.20 -4.79
N ALA A 152 -6.10 12.57 -4.12
CA ALA A 152 -6.13 13.30 -2.86
C ALA A 152 -6.77 14.69 -3.03
N ALA A 153 -6.41 15.43 -4.07
CA ALA A 153 -6.99 16.73 -4.38
C ALA A 153 -8.51 16.64 -4.62
N LEU A 154 -8.94 15.65 -5.41
CA LEU A 154 -10.36 15.38 -5.67
C LEU A 154 -11.11 15.00 -4.39
N ALA A 155 -10.53 14.13 -3.56
CA ALA A 155 -11.15 13.69 -2.30
C ALA A 155 -11.31 14.84 -1.30
N TYR A 156 -10.43 15.82 -1.34
CA TYR A 156 -10.51 17.04 -0.52
C TYR A 156 -11.53 18.04 -1.05
N GLY A 157 -12.02 17.88 -2.28
CA GLY A 157 -13.03 18.73 -2.88
C GLY A 157 -12.49 20.01 -3.51
N LEU A 158 -11.19 20.06 -3.78
CA LEU A 158 -10.51 21.25 -4.33
C LEU A 158 -10.91 21.56 -5.77
N ASP A 159 -11.47 20.61 -6.48
CA ASP A 159 -12.04 20.80 -7.84
C ASP A 159 -13.24 21.76 -7.86
N ASN A 160 -13.83 22.06 -6.72
CA ASN A 160 -14.95 22.97 -6.58
C ASN A 160 -14.56 24.39 -6.14
N GLU A 161 -13.27 24.67 -5.90
CA GLU A 161 -12.80 25.93 -5.29
C GLU A 161 -12.23 26.95 -6.29
N GLY A 162 -12.37 26.72 -7.59
CA GLY A 162 -11.85 27.61 -8.64
C GLY A 162 -10.36 27.37 -8.95
N GLU A 163 -9.74 28.29 -9.69
CA GLU A 163 -8.34 28.15 -10.10
C GLU A 163 -7.37 28.29 -8.92
N GLN A 164 -6.51 27.29 -8.74
CA GLN A 164 -5.50 27.32 -7.68
C GLN A 164 -4.32 26.41 -7.98
N LYS A 165 -3.18 26.73 -7.37
CA LYS A 165 -2.00 25.87 -7.33
C LYS A 165 -1.81 25.35 -5.91
N ILE A 166 -1.72 24.05 -5.78
CA ILE A 166 -1.57 23.39 -4.49
C ILE A 166 -0.31 22.52 -4.48
N MET A 167 0.23 22.32 -3.29
CA MET A 167 1.27 21.33 -3.05
C MET A 167 0.66 20.19 -2.27
N VAL A 168 0.77 18.97 -2.81
CA VAL A 168 0.46 17.73 -2.11
C VAL A 168 1.78 17.17 -1.57
N TYR A 169 1.84 17.02 -0.24
CA TYR A 169 2.97 16.45 0.47
C TYR A 169 2.54 15.11 1.07
N ASP A 170 3.03 14.03 0.50
CA ASP A 170 2.67 12.66 0.90
C ASP A 170 3.90 11.93 1.44
N LEU A 171 3.95 11.75 2.76
CA LEU A 171 4.96 10.95 3.44
C LEU A 171 4.30 9.68 3.97
N GLY A 172 4.39 8.63 3.17
CA GLY A 172 3.89 7.30 3.52
C GLY A 172 4.89 6.48 4.35
N GLY A 173 4.54 5.23 4.62
CA GLY A 173 5.46 4.30 5.29
C GLY A 173 6.64 3.87 4.42
N GLY A 174 6.48 3.89 3.09
CA GLY A 174 7.48 3.37 2.16
C GLY A 174 7.97 4.34 1.10
N THR A 175 7.28 5.44 0.86
CA THR A 175 7.61 6.45 -0.15
C THR A 175 7.36 7.84 0.39
N PHE A 176 8.10 8.81 -0.14
CA PHE A 176 7.90 10.22 0.07
C PHE A 176 7.68 10.90 -1.27
N ASP A 177 6.56 11.59 -1.42
CA ASP A 177 6.13 12.23 -2.64
C ASP A 177 5.69 13.67 -2.39
N VAL A 178 6.17 14.59 -3.22
CA VAL A 178 5.71 15.98 -3.26
C VAL A 178 5.29 16.30 -4.69
N SER A 179 4.08 16.78 -4.87
CA SER A 179 3.55 17.15 -6.18
C SER A 179 2.97 18.57 -6.16
N ILE A 180 3.27 19.35 -7.18
CA ILE A 180 2.61 20.62 -7.45
C ILE A 180 1.52 20.36 -8.46
N ILE A 181 0.29 20.73 -8.11
CA ILE A 181 -0.90 20.51 -8.92
C ILE A 181 -1.54 21.85 -9.21
N GLU A 182 -1.94 22.06 -10.46
CA GLU A 182 -2.79 23.16 -10.89
C GLU A 182 -4.22 22.63 -11.09
N ILE A 183 -5.17 23.35 -10.53
CA ILE A 183 -6.59 23.08 -10.67
C ILE A 183 -7.21 24.30 -11.34
N GLY A 184 -7.92 24.11 -12.43
CA GLY A 184 -8.58 25.18 -13.16
C GLY A 184 -9.44 24.62 -14.31
N ASP A 185 -10.52 25.33 -14.66
CA ASP A 185 -11.43 24.97 -15.76
C ASP A 185 -11.93 23.53 -15.77
N GLY A 186 -12.06 22.91 -14.58
CA GLY A 186 -12.46 21.50 -14.43
C GLY A 186 -11.35 20.49 -14.78
N VAL A 187 -10.10 20.95 -14.93
CA VAL A 187 -8.92 20.14 -15.19
C VAL A 187 -8.01 20.15 -13.97
N ILE A 188 -7.44 19.00 -13.65
CA ILE A 188 -6.42 18.84 -12.62
C ILE A 188 -5.14 18.35 -13.30
N GLU A 189 -4.10 19.18 -13.27
CA GLU A 189 -2.82 18.91 -13.91
C GLU A 189 -1.70 18.83 -12.88
N VAL A 190 -0.87 17.77 -12.96
CA VAL A 190 0.36 17.66 -12.18
C VAL A 190 1.47 18.38 -12.90
N LEU A 191 1.85 19.56 -12.41
CA LEU A 191 2.88 20.41 -13.03
C LEU A 191 4.29 19.86 -12.78
N SER A 192 4.53 19.35 -11.57
CA SER A 192 5.81 18.74 -11.22
C SER A 192 5.63 17.76 -10.06
N THR A 193 6.53 16.78 -10.01
CA THR A 193 6.61 15.83 -8.89
C THR A 193 8.07 15.58 -8.55
N SER A 194 8.33 15.39 -7.26
CA SER A 194 9.63 15.02 -6.72
C SER A 194 9.42 14.14 -5.50
N GLY A 195 10.44 13.45 -5.05
CA GLY A 195 10.33 12.60 -3.87
C GLY A 195 11.42 11.52 -3.84
N ASP A 196 11.24 10.57 -2.93
CA ASP A 196 12.11 9.42 -2.81
C ASP A 196 11.24 8.16 -2.61
N ASN A 197 11.31 7.24 -3.56
CA ASN A 197 10.56 5.99 -3.54
C ASN A 197 11.13 4.93 -2.58
N LYS A 198 12.17 5.28 -1.83
CA LYS A 198 12.80 4.44 -0.79
C LYS A 198 12.91 5.17 0.56
N LEU A 199 12.16 6.25 0.73
CA LEU A 199 12.10 7.02 1.98
C LEU A 199 10.66 7.03 2.50
N GLY A 200 10.48 6.59 3.74
CA GLY A 200 9.18 6.60 4.42
C GLY A 200 9.32 6.25 5.89
N GLY A 201 8.21 6.12 6.60
CA GLY A 201 8.19 5.79 8.02
C GLY A 201 8.98 4.53 8.36
N ASP A 202 8.90 3.49 7.53
CA ASP A 202 9.65 2.23 7.73
C ASP A 202 11.18 2.47 7.73
N ASP A 203 11.67 3.43 6.92
CA ASP A 203 13.10 3.75 6.87
C ASP A 203 13.55 4.54 8.10
N PHE A 204 12.68 5.39 8.65
CA PHE A 204 12.94 6.08 9.93
C PHE A 204 12.96 5.08 11.09
N ASP A 205 11.99 4.18 11.16
CA ASP A 205 11.93 3.11 12.17
C ASP A 205 13.20 2.24 12.11
N ASN A 206 13.63 1.84 10.90
CA ASN A 206 14.85 1.07 10.72
C ASN A 206 16.10 1.83 11.22
N LYS A 207 16.19 3.14 11.01
CA LYS A 207 17.31 3.95 11.53
C LYS A 207 17.36 3.97 13.05
N VAL A 208 16.20 4.03 13.70
CA VAL A 208 16.14 3.94 15.18
C VAL A 208 16.55 2.54 15.63
N CYS A 209 16.07 1.48 14.98
CA CYS A 209 16.49 0.10 15.27
C CYS A 209 18.02 -0.08 15.12
N ASP A 210 18.59 0.39 14.01
CA ASP A 210 20.03 0.32 13.76
C ASP A 210 20.84 1.01 14.87
N TYR A 211 20.37 2.18 15.31
CA TYR A 211 20.98 2.91 16.41
C TYR A 211 20.94 2.11 17.71
N MET A 212 19.77 1.57 18.08
CA MET A 212 19.59 0.78 19.30
C MET A 212 20.46 -0.49 19.29
N VAL A 213 20.50 -1.20 18.15
CA VAL A 213 21.37 -2.37 17.96
C VAL A 213 22.85 -1.99 18.12
N SER A 214 23.26 -0.87 17.56
CA SER A 214 24.64 -0.37 17.67
C SER A 214 25.03 -0.05 19.11
N GLU A 215 24.17 0.65 19.86
CA GLU A 215 24.40 0.99 21.25
C GLU A 215 24.41 -0.26 22.15
N PHE A 216 23.49 -1.19 21.94
CA PHE A 216 23.48 -2.47 22.66
C PHE A 216 24.76 -3.28 22.41
N LYS A 217 25.21 -3.34 21.14
CA LYS A 217 26.47 -4.00 20.80
C LYS A 217 27.68 -3.38 21.49
N LYS A 218 27.71 -2.05 21.63
CA LYS A 218 28.78 -1.35 22.38
C LYS A 218 28.76 -1.66 23.86
N ALA A 219 27.57 -1.75 24.46
CA ALA A 219 27.39 -1.96 25.89
C ALA A 219 27.62 -3.43 26.30
N GLU A 220 27.07 -4.37 25.54
CA GLU A 220 26.99 -5.79 25.92
C GLU A 220 27.91 -6.69 25.07
N GLY A 221 28.53 -6.16 24.00
CA GLY A 221 29.38 -6.95 23.09
C GLY A 221 28.62 -7.94 22.19
N VAL A 222 27.27 -7.91 22.19
CA VAL A 222 26.40 -8.82 21.43
C VAL A 222 25.79 -8.12 20.24
N ASP A 223 25.91 -8.74 19.07
CA ASP A 223 25.34 -8.21 17.82
C ASP A 223 23.93 -8.79 17.59
N LEU A 224 22.92 -7.94 17.71
CA LEU A 224 21.52 -8.31 17.49
C LEU A 224 21.06 -8.10 16.03
N SER A 225 21.91 -7.62 15.13
CA SER A 225 21.52 -7.30 13.74
C SER A 225 20.98 -8.50 12.94
N THR A 226 21.32 -9.72 13.36
CA THR A 226 20.86 -10.95 12.73
C THR A 226 19.74 -11.66 13.50
N ASP A 227 19.41 -11.19 14.69
CA ASP A 227 18.33 -11.75 15.51
C ASP A 227 17.02 -11.01 15.28
N LYS A 228 16.21 -11.55 14.37
CA LYS A 228 14.93 -10.96 13.99
C LYS A 228 13.96 -10.81 15.17
N LEU A 229 13.99 -11.71 16.15
CA LEU A 229 13.11 -11.63 17.32
C LEU A 229 13.49 -10.46 18.22
N SER A 230 14.78 -10.26 18.47
CA SER A 230 15.27 -9.11 19.25
C SER A 230 14.94 -7.79 18.55
N LEU A 231 15.13 -7.71 17.23
CA LEU A 231 14.83 -6.49 16.45
C LEU A 231 13.35 -6.09 16.55
N ILE A 232 12.44 -7.03 16.57
CA ILE A 232 11.01 -6.74 16.67
C ILE A 232 10.63 -6.28 18.07
N HIS A 233 11.16 -6.91 19.13
CA HIS A 233 10.92 -6.48 20.50
C HIS A 233 11.50 -5.07 20.77
N ILE A 234 12.49 -4.63 20.00
CA ILE A 234 13.04 -3.28 20.06
C ILE A 234 12.13 -2.27 19.35
N SER A 235 11.56 -2.63 18.19
CA SER A 235 10.82 -1.69 17.34
C SER A 235 9.33 -1.55 17.69
N GLU A 236 8.65 -2.64 18.05
CA GLU A 236 7.19 -2.64 18.29
C GLU A 236 6.75 -1.97 19.60
N PRO A 237 7.48 -2.08 20.75
CA PRO A 237 7.06 -1.44 21.99
C PRO A 237 7.02 0.09 21.95
N THR A 238 7.68 0.69 20.98
CA THR A 238 7.76 2.16 20.82
C THR A 238 6.75 2.71 19.85
N ARG A 239 5.98 1.86 19.18
CA ARG A 239 4.94 2.30 18.25
C ARG A 239 3.73 2.78 19.03
N PRO A 240 3.35 4.07 18.98
CA PRO A 240 2.12 4.53 19.62
C PRO A 240 0.94 3.74 19.07
N GLU A 241 0.08 3.24 19.94
CA GLU A 241 -1.24 2.75 19.53
C GLU A 241 -1.93 3.88 18.76
N PRO A 242 -2.55 3.63 17.58
CA PRO A 242 -3.31 4.66 16.90
C PRO A 242 -4.38 5.17 17.85
N ILE A 243 -4.34 6.46 18.17
CA ILE A 243 -5.39 7.11 18.93
C ILE A 243 -6.65 7.01 18.07
N SER A 244 -7.60 6.21 18.55
CA SER A 244 -8.92 5.96 17.95
C SER A 244 -9.77 7.24 17.91
#